data_ff0dc09f27879d9f86e05008bf0bd907
#
_entry.id   ff0dc09f27879d9f86e05008bf0bd907
#
_cell.length_a   1.000
_cell.length_b   1.000
_cell.length_c   1.000
_cell.angle_alpha   90.00
_cell.angle_beta   90.00
_cell.angle_gamma   90.00
#
_symmetry.space_group_name_H-M   'P 1'
#
loop_
_entity.id
_entity.type
_entity.pdbx_description
1 polymer ?
#
loop_
_entity_poly.entity_id
_entity_poly.type
_entity_poly.pdbx_seq_one_letter_code
_entity_poly.pdbx_strand_id
1 'polypeptide(L)'
;GIPLHVDAVQAAGKMPLDFPWDLLTMSAHKISGPKGAGILATRRKVFAIQSGGHQERGRRGGTENVGGIVGMGKALELATAQQPAVAGRLGALRDRLEAAAREIPGSRVAGSTALRVCNTLNVAFEGCDGETLLAALDFEGVSTSTGSACSSGSLEPSPVLLAMGYPTALTRGAIRFSLWSGNTAEEIDRVCAVLPRIVARARC
;
A
#
# COMPACT_ATOMS: atom_id res chain seq x y z
N GLY A 1 -10.08 -27.60 -10.24
CA GLY A 1 -9.17 -27.08 -9.21
C GLY A 1 -9.80 -25.95 -8.40
N ILE A 2 -9.21 -25.56 -7.31
CA ILE A 2 -9.66 -24.43 -6.48
C ILE A 2 -9.36 -23.13 -7.24
N PRO A 3 -10.33 -22.19 -7.40
CA PRO A 3 -10.10 -20.93 -8.03
C PRO A 3 -9.15 -20.05 -7.22
N LEU A 4 -8.19 -19.38 -7.88
CA LEU A 4 -7.32 -18.39 -7.29
C LEU A 4 -7.85 -16.98 -7.56
N HIS A 5 -8.29 -16.29 -6.51
CA HIS A 5 -8.59 -14.87 -6.56
C HIS A 5 -7.41 -14.06 -5.97
N VAL A 6 -6.97 -13.09 -6.72
CA VAL A 6 -5.89 -12.18 -6.30
C VAL A 6 -6.43 -10.76 -6.18
N ASP A 7 -6.30 -10.18 -4.99
CA ASP A 7 -6.44 -8.74 -4.79
C ASP A 7 -5.15 -8.04 -5.25
N ALA A 8 -5.20 -7.44 -6.45
CA ALA A 8 -4.09 -6.71 -7.05
C ALA A 8 -4.22 -5.18 -6.85
N VAL A 9 -5.07 -4.72 -5.94
CA VAL A 9 -5.32 -3.28 -5.70
C VAL A 9 -4.03 -2.52 -5.40
N GLN A 10 -3.09 -3.12 -4.69
CA GLN A 10 -1.80 -2.50 -4.39
C GLN A 10 -0.66 -2.94 -5.34
N ALA A 11 -0.87 -3.96 -6.17
CA ALA A 11 0.13 -4.46 -7.12
C ALA A 11 0.04 -3.77 -8.49
N ALA A 12 -1.17 -3.47 -8.95
CA ALA A 12 -1.42 -2.84 -10.24
C ALA A 12 -0.59 -1.55 -10.43
N GLY A 13 0.10 -1.43 -11.55
CA GLY A 13 0.98 -0.30 -11.88
C GLY A 13 2.29 -0.21 -11.07
N LYS A 14 2.55 -1.15 -10.15
CA LYS A 14 3.76 -1.17 -9.32
C LYS A 14 4.63 -2.41 -9.56
N MET A 15 4.04 -3.47 -10.05
CA MET A 15 4.73 -4.69 -10.46
C MET A 15 3.99 -5.34 -11.64
N PRO A 16 4.65 -6.20 -12.44
CA PRO A 16 3.99 -7.01 -13.44
C PRO A 16 2.90 -7.90 -12.82
N LEU A 17 1.79 -8.11 -13.55
CA LEU A 17 0.69 -9.00 -13.14
C LEU A 17 0.69 -10.28 -13.99
N ASP A 18 1.86 -10.85 -14.19
CA ASP A 18 2.14 -12.00 -15.05
C ASP A 18 2.11 -13.36 -14.33
N PHE A 19 1.54 -13.38 -13.14
CA PHE A 19 1.33 -14.58 -12.35
C PHE A 19 -0.03 -15.26 -12.64
N PRO A 20 -0.19 -16.56 -12.31
CA PRO A 20 -1.48 -17.25 -12.47
C PRO A 20 -2.57 -16.66 -11.59
N TRP A 21 -3.76 -16.45 -12.16
CA TRP A 21 -4.98 -16.08 -11.45
C TRP A 21 -6.23 -16.51 -12.22
N ASP A 22 -7.32 -16.78 -11.51
CA ASP A 22 -8.65 -17.00 -12.07
C ASP A 22 -9.52 -15.74 -11.98
N LEU A 23 -9.38 -15.00 -10.88
CA LEU A 23 -10.01 -13.72 -10.63
C LEU A 23 -8.97 -12.71 -10.15
N LEU A 24 -9.09 -11.46 -10.59
CA LEU A 24 -8.18 -10.38 -10.23
C LEU A 24 -8.98 -9.10 -9.95
N THR A 25 -8.77 -8.48 -8.79
CA THR A 25 -9.41 -7.20 -8.44
C THR A 25 -8.42 -6.05 -8.45
N MET A 26 -8.87 -4.90 -8.97
CA MET A 26 -8.12 -3.65 -8.99
C MET A 26 -9.01 -2.47 -8.66
N SER A 27 -8.42 -1.34 -8.22
CA SER A 27 -9.12 -0.11 -7.89
C SER A 27 -8.45 1.10 -8.54
N ALA A 28 -9.24 1.92 -9.24
CA ALA A 28 -8.75 3.05 -10.02
C ALA A 28 -7.95 4.06 -9.19
N HIS A 29 -8.43 4.41 -7.99
CA HIS A 29 -7.79 5.41 -7.15
C HIS A 29 -6.41 4.98 -6.59
N LYS A 30 -6.02 3.71 -6.71
CA LYS A 30 -4.70 3.21 -6.32
C LYS A 30 -3.65 3.31 -7.44
N ILE A 31 -4.11 3.65 -8.65
CA ILE A 31 -3.28 3.88 -9.84
C ILE A 31 -3.51 5.29 -10.42
N SER A 32 -3.82 6.25 -9.56
CA SER A 32 -4.10 7.65 -9.91
C SER A 32 -5.33 7.86 -10.83
N GLY A 33 -6.23 6.91 -10.85
CA GLY A 33 -7.54 7.01 -11.54
C GLY A 33 -8.65 7.56 -10.62
N PRO A 34 -9.87 7.69 -11.12
CA PRO A 34 -11.00 8.25 -10.38
C PRO A 34 -11.42 7.34 -9.23
N LYS A 35 -11.90 7.95 -8.13
CA LYS A 35 -12.55 7.22 -7.04
C LYS A 35 -13.89 6.63 -7.51
N GLY A 36 -14.31 5.52 -6.89
CA GLY A 36 -15.60 4.87 -7.19
C GLY A 36 -15.60 3.97 -8.43
N ALA A 37 -14.44 3.72 -9.05
CA ALA A 37 -14.29 2.75 -10.12
C ALA A 37 -13.33 1.62 -9.73
N GLY A 38 -13.67 0.39 -10.10
CA GLY A 38 -12.85 -0.80 -9.88
C GLY A 38 -13.12 -1.85 -10.94
N ILE A 39 -12.26 -2.85 -11.03
CA ILE A 39 -12.34 -3.96 -11.98
C ILE A 39 -12.32 -5.28 -11.20
N LEU A 40 -13.18 -6.18 -11.64
CA LEU A 40 -13.02 -7.62 -11.44
C LEU A 40 -12.73 -8.26 -12.80
N ALA A 41 -11.47 -8.57 -13.08
CA ALA A 41 -11.12 -9.42 -14.22
C ALA A 41 -11.33 -10.88 -13.84
N THR A 42 -11.95 -11.66 -14.74
CA THR A 42 -12.25 -13.07 -14.47
C THR A 42 -12.09 -13.93 -15.72
N ARG A 43 -11.48 -15.10 -15.53
CA ARG A 43 -11.40 -16.18 -16.52
C ARG A 43 -12.46 -17.25 -16.26
N ARG A 44 -13.28 -17.09 -15.20
CA ARG A 44 -14.32 -18.04 -14.79
C ARG A 44 -15.70 -17.40 -14.82
N LYS A 45 -16.72 -18.22 -14.85
CA LYS A 45 -18.10 -17.76 -14.66
C LYS A 45 -18.25 -17.27 -13.21
N VAL A 46 -18.76 -16.05 -13.07
CA VAL A 46 -19.13 -15.47 -11.76
C VAL A 46 -20.63 -15.22 -11.72
N PHE A 47 -21.22 -15.29 -10.54
CA PHE A 47 -22.62 -15.01 -10.32
C PHE A 47 -22.76 -13.59 -9.78
N ALA A 48 -23.83 -12.90 -10.20
CA ALA A 48 -24.18 -11.60 -9.67
C ALA A 48 -24.64 -11.75 -8.20
N ILE A 49 -23.99 -11.02 -7.29
CA ILE A 49 -24.46 -10.87 -5.91
C ILE A 49 -25.49 -9.73 -5.86
N GLN A 50 -25.23 -8.65 -6.58
CA GLN A 50 -26.15 -7.54 -6.74
C GLN A 50 -26.97 -7.75 -8.02
N SER A 51 -28.18 -8.25 -7.88
CA SER A 51 -29.13 -8.43 -8.97
C SER A 51 -29.73 -7.10 -9.42
N GLY A 52 -30.27 -7.04 -10.64
CA GLY A 52 -30.87 -5.84 -11.24
C GLY A 52 -31.01 -6.00 -12.74
N GLY A 53 -30.69 -4.95 -13.49
CA GLY A 53 -30.65 -4.98 -14.94
C GLY A 53 -29.53 -5.87 -15.51
N HIS A 54 -29.40 -5.82 -16.84
CA HIS A 54 -28.42 -6.67 -17.54
C HIS A 54 -27.01 -6.05 -17.67
N GLN A 55 -26.72 -5.01 -16.88
CA GLN A 55 -25.42 -4.34 -16.91
C GLN A 55 -24.28 -5.31 -16.60
N GLU A 56 -23.09 -4.98 -17.07
CA GLU A 56 -21.87 -5.83 -16.93
C GLU A 56 -22.13 -7.28 -17.38
N ARG A 57 -22.92 -7.46 -18.46
CA ARG A 57 -23.33 -8.78 -18.99
C ARG A 57 -24.11 -9.61 -17.94
N GLY A 58 -24.97 -8.96 -17.19
CA GLY A 58 -25.78 -9.58 -16.14
C GLY A 58 -25.00 -9.95 -14.87
N ARG A 59 -23.79 -9.38 -14.68
CA ARG A 59 -22.95 -9.68 -13.50
C ARG A 59 -23.11 -8.69 -12.36
N ARG A 60 -23.67 -7.52 -12.64
CA ARG A 60 -23.92 -6.48 -11.63
C ARG A 60 -25.06 -5.58 -12.11
N GLY A 61 -26.05 -5.36 -11.26
CA GLY A 61 -27.12 -4.40 -11.53
C GLY A 61 -26.65 -2.95 -11.35
N GLY A 62 -27.43 -2.01 -11.92
CA GLY A 62 -27.20 -0.57 -11.86
C GLY A 62 -26.44 -0.01 -13.05
N THR A 63 -26.77 1.23 -13.45
CA THR A 63 -26.15 1.92 -14.58
C THR A 63 -24.64 2.01 -14.44
N GLU A 64 -23.93 1.84 -15.52
CA GLU A 64 -22.46 1.90 -15.58
C GLU A 64 -21.97 3.33 -15.33
N ASN A 65 -20.97 3.47 -14.49
CA ASN A 65 -20.23 4.72 -14.31
C ASN A 65 -19.23 4.90 -15.45
N VAL A 66 -19.73 5.27 -16.63
CA VAL A 66 -18.93 5.37 -17.85
C VAL A 66 -17.71 6.27 -17.68
N GLY A 67 -17.88 7.45 -17.08
CA GLY A 67 -16.76 8.37 -16.83
C GLY A 67 -15.67 7.76 -15.96
N GLY A 68 -16.07 7.07 -14.87
CA GLY A 68 -15.15 6.37 -13.98
C GLY A 68 -14.45 5.19 -14.66
N ILE A 69 -15.17 4.43 -15.51
CA ILE A 69 -14.61 3.29 -16.26
C ILE A 69 -13.58 3.76 -17.28
N VAL A 70 -13.90 4.79 -18.07
CA VAL A 70 -12.97 5.36 -19.05
C VAL A 70 -11.71 5.94 -18.36
N GLY A 71 -11.92 6.68 -17.27
CA GLY A 71 -10.81 7.22 -16.46
C GLY A 71 -9.94 6.12 -15.87
N MET A 72 -10.53 5.01 -15.41
CA MET A 72 -9.78 3.86 -14.93
C MET A 72 -8.98 3.18 -16.05
N GLY A 73 -9.58 3.02 -17.24
CA GLY A 73 -8.89 2.47 -18.40
C GLY A 73 -7.64 3.28 -18.76
N LYS A 74 -7.77 4.62 -18.79
CA LYS A 74 -6.63 5.51 -19.07
C LYS A 74 -5.58 5.47 -17.95
N ALA A 75 -5.99 5.44 -16.70
CA ALA A 75 -5.08 5.30 -15.57
C ALA A 75 -4.28 3.99 -15.63
N LEU A 76 -4.93 2.88 -15.97
CA LEU A 76 -4.27 1.58 -16.10
C LEU A 76 -3.27 1.55 -17.27
N GLU A 77 -3.64 2.12 -18.42
CA GLU A 77 -2.74 2.28 -19.57
C GLU A 77 -1.46 3.03 -19.18
N LEU A 78 -1.62 4.20 -18.56
CA LEU A 78 -0.49 5.04 -18.13
C LEU A 78 0.37 4.35 -17.05
N ALA A 79 -0.28 3.75 -16.05
CA ALA A 79 0.41 3.05 -14.98
C ALA A 79 1.21 1.85 -15.50
N THR A 80 0.67 1.10 -16.46
CA THR A 80 1.36 -0.04 -17.08
C THR A 80 2.55 0.43 -17.91
N ALA A 81 2.38 1.47 -18.73
CA ALA A 81 3.46 2.00 -19.57
C ALA A 81 4.63 2.55 -18.74
N GLN A 82 4.34 3.17 -17.60
CA GLN A 82 5.35 3.78 -16.72
C GLN A 82 5.92 2.83 -15.67
N GLN A 83 5.30 1.66 -15.48
CA GLN A 83 5.57 0.75 -14.37
C GLN A 83 7.05 0.42 -14.17
N PRO A 84 7.86 0.03 -15.19
CA PRO A 84 9.26 -0.34 -14.96
C PRO A 84 10.10 0.83 -14.42
N ALA A 85 9.92 2.02 -15.00
CA ALA A 85 10.66 3.22 -14.60
C ALA A 85 10.24 3.69 -13.19
N VAL A 86 8.93 3.73 -12.92
CA VAL A 86 8.38 4.12 -11.62
C VAL A 86 8.79 3.13 -10.53
N ALA A 87 8.71 1.83 -10.82
CA ALA A 87 9.10 0.78 -9.86
C ALA A 87 10.58 0.85 -9.49
N GLY A 88 11.46 1.05 -10.46
CA GLY A 88 12.90 1.21 -10.22
C GLY A 88 13.20 2.44 -9.35
N ARG A 89 12.63 3.59 -9.71
CA ARG A 89 12.84 4.84 -8.96
C ARG A 89 12.27 4.79 -7.54
N LEU A 90 11.02 4.35 -7.38
CA LEU A 90 10.41 4.23 -6.04
C LEU A 90 11.09 3.17 -5.20
N GLY A 91 11.55 2.07 -5.80
CA GLY A 91 12.34 1.06 -5.12
C GLY A 91 13.61 1.65 -4.52
N ALA A 92 14.36 2.42 -5.29
CA ALA A 92 15.59 3.08 -4.82
C ALA A 92 15.31 4.09 -3.68
N LEU A 93 14.24 4.89 -3.79
CA LEU A 93 13.83 5.82 -2.73
C LEU A 93 13.42 5.09 -1.44
N ARG A 94 12.61 4.03 -1.57
CA ARG A 94 12.22 3.18 -0.44
C ARG A 94 13.42 2.52 0.22
N ASP A 95 14.35 1.98 -0.57
CA ASP A 95 15.54 1.29 -0.05
C ASP A 95 16.48 2.26 0.69
N ARG A 96 16.56 3.51 0.21
CA ARG A 96 17.28 4.58 0.91
C ARG A 96 16.66 4.90 2.27
N LEU A 97 15.33 5.04 2.34
CA LEU A 97 14.61 5.25 3.60
C LEU A 97 14.75 4.03 4.52
N GLU A 98 14.68 2.81 3.97
CA GLU A 98 14.88 1.58 4.73
C GLU A 98 16.28 1.51 5.34
N ALA A 99 17.32 1.84 4.56
CA ALA A 99 18.70 1.85 5.05
C ALA A 99 18.85 2.82 6.24
N ALA A 100 18.35 4.05 6.10
CA ALA A 100 18.37 5.02 7.19
C ALA A 100 17.57 4.57 8.43
N ALA A 101 16.41 3.95 8.24
CA ALA A 101 15.61 3.43 9.34
C ALA A 101 16.30 2.26 10.07
N ARG A 102 17.06 1.41 9.36
CA ARG A 102 17.81 0.29 9.94
C ARG A 102 18.96 0.73 10.85
N GLU A 103 19.51 1.93 10.64
CA GLU A 103 20.54 2.50 11.51
C GLU A 103 20.00 2.95 12.88
N ILE A 104 18.67 3.07 13.01
CA ILE A 104 18.05 3.46 14.28
C ILE A 104 18.01 2.23 15.22
N PRO A 105 18.66 2.26 16.38
CA PRO A 105 18.65 1.12 17.32
C PRO A 105 17.23 0.67 17.65
N GLY A 106 16.98 -0.64 17.74
CA GLY A 106 15.65 -1.20 18.04
C GLY A 106 14.63 -1.05 16.90
N SER A 107 15.06 -0.67 15.68
CA SER A 107 14.20 -0.70 14.50
C SER A 107 14.10 -2.12 13.95
N ARG A 108 12.93 -2.48 13.41
CA ARG A 108 12.73 -3.73 12.67
C ARG A 108 11.87 -3.48 11.43
N VAL A 109 12.42 -3.76 10.25
CA VAL A 109 11.69 -3.71 8.99
C VAL A 109 10.85 -4.98 8.85
N ALA A 110 9.57 -4.81 8.59
CA ALA A 110 8.64 -5.92 8.37
C ALA A 110 8.62 -6.35 6.90
N GLY A 111 8.49 -7.65 6.70
CA GLY A 111 8.37 -8.30 5.39
C GLY A 111 9.68 -8.74 4.76
N SER A 112 9.53 -9.48 3.66
CA SER A 112 10.66 -9.99 2.87
C SER A 112 11.30 -8.86 2.05
N THR A 113 12.63 -8.89 1.92
CA THR A 113 13.36 -7.99 1.03
C THR A 113 13.35 -8.46 -0.43
N ALA A 114 12.96 -9.72 -0.70
CA ALA A 114 13.09 -10.34 -2.02
C ALA A 114 11.92 -10.02 -2.98
N LEU A 115 10.69 -10.15 -2.53
CA LEU A 115 9.48 -9.99 -3.37
C LEU A 115 8.45 -9.11 -2.66
N ARG A 116 8.46 -7.82 -2.97
CA ARG A 116 7.49 -6.86 -2.44
C ARG A 116 7.26 -5.72 -3.44
N VAL A 117 6.15 -5.01 -3.28
CA VAL A 117 5.90 -3.79 -4.07
C VAL A 117 6.99 -2.73 -3.80
N CYS A 118 7.30 -1.96 -4.83
CA CYS A 118 8.41 -1.01 -4.81
C CYS A 118 8.25 0.16 -3.82
N ASN A 119 7.02 0.49 -3.44
CA ASN A 119 6.65 1.77 -2.85
C ASN A 119 6.25 1.72 -1.37
N THR A 120 6.36 0.58 -0.69
CA THR A 120 5.90 0.45 0.69
C THR A 120 7.02 -0.05 1.60
N LEU A 121 7.20 0.63 2.71
CA LEU A 121 8.09 0.26 3.81
C LEU A 121 7.29 0.25 5.11
N ASN A 122 7.35 -0.83 5.86
CA ASN A 122 6.84 -0.90 7.23
C ASN A 122 8.02 -1.12 8.17
N VAL A 123 8.15 -0.24 9.16
CA VAL A 123 9.20 -0.30 10.17
C VAL A 123 8.57 -0.17 11.55
N ALA A 124 8.92 -1.06 12.45
CA ALA A 124 8.56 -0.99 13.85
C ALA A 124 9.75 -0.49 14.67
N PHE A 125 9.50 0.39 15.65
CA PHE A 125 10.49 0.97 16.54
C PHE A 125 10.20 0.53 17.98
N GLU A 126 11.13 -0.20 18.57
CA GLU A 126 11.02 -0.70 19.93
C GLU A 126 10.93 0.44 20.96
N GLY A 127 10.00 0.30 21.92
CA GLY A 127 9.77 1.31 22.95
C GLY A 127 9.02 2.55 22.48
N CYS A 128 8.46 2.53 21.25
CA CYS A 128 7.66 3.63 20.73
C CYS A 128 6.18 3.25 20.63
N ASP A 129 5.34 4.29 20.63
CA ASP A 129 3.93 4.20 20.28
C ASP A 129 3.70 4.78 18.89
N GLY A 130 2.96 4.04 18.03
CA GLY A 130 2.73 4.40 16.62
C GLY A 130 1.96 5.70 16.45
N GLU A 131 0.98 5.98 17.29
CA GLU A 131 0.21 7.23 17.22
C GLU A 131 1.08 8.43 17.58
N THR A 132 1.94 8.29 18.57
CA THR A 132 2.94 9.31 18.95
C THR A 132 3.91 9.57 17.80
N LEU A 133 4.41 8.50 17.16
CA LEU A 133 5.29 8.62 15.98
C LEU A 133 4.56 9.27 14.80
N LEU A 134 3.31 8.87 14.55
CA LEU A 134 2.47 9.43 13.48
C LEU A 134 2.30 10.93 13.66
N ALA A 135 1.89 11.37 14.85
CA ALA A 135 1.70 12.77 15.17
C ALA A 135 3.02 13.57 15.04
N ALA A 136 4.13 13.03 15.55
CA ALA A 136 5.43 13.68 15.47
C ALA A 136 5.94 13.81 14.02
N LEU A 137 5.69 12.81 13.18
CA LEU A 137 6.00 12.87 11.75
C LEU A 137 5.12 13.89 11.01
N ASP A 138 3.83 13.95 11.34
CA ASP A 138 2.90 14.90 10.75
C ASP A 138 3.30 16.36 11.06
N PHE A 139 3.71 16.66 12.29
CA PHE A 139 4.28 17.98 12.66
C PHE A 139 5.52 18.35 11.85
N GLU A 140 6.29 17.39 11.37
CA GLU A 140 7.43 17.61 10.48
C GLU A 140 6.99 17.63 8.99
N GLY A 141 5.67 17.55 8.70
CA GLY A 141 5.11 17.53 7.35
C GLY A 141 5.28 16.20 6.62
N VAL A 142 5.40 15.10 7.35
CA VAL A 142 5.58 13.74 6.82
C VAL A 142 4.33 12.91 7.09
N SER A 143 3.51 12.71 6.07
CA SER A 143 2.31 11.88 6.17
C SER A 143 2.67 10.39 6.11
N THR A 144 2.24 9.65 7.14
CA THR A 144 2.46 8.21 7.29
C THR A 144 1.19 7.50 7.74
N SER A 145 1.24 6.22 8.08
CA SER A 145 0.14 5.55 8.77
C SER A 145 0.62 4.48 9.73
N THR A 146 -0.17 4.24 10.76
CA THR A 146 -0.02 3.10 11.67
C THR A 146 -0.83 1.92 11.11
N GLY A 147 -0.23 0.75 10.92
CA GLY A 147 -0.96 -0.45 10.48
C GLY A 147 -1.63 -0.36 9.12
N SER A 148 -2.83 -0.96 8.96
CA SER A 148 -3.63 -0.88 7.74
C SER A 148 -4.51 0.36 7.75
N ALA A 149 -4.66 1.03 6.59
CA ALA A 149 -5.52 2.20 6.45
C ALA A 149 -7.01 1.91 6.74
N CYS A 150 -7.44 0.64 6.66
CA CYS A 150 -8.80 0.21 6.94
C CYS A 150 -9.11 0.07 8.44
N SER A 151 -8.08 -0.01 9.28
CA SER A 151 -8.18 -0.05 10.75
C SER A 151 -7.73 1.27 11.39
N SER A 152 -7.70 2.35 10.64
CA SER A 152 -7.43 3.69 11.18
C SER A 152 -8.45 4.02 12.28
N GLY A 153 -7.94 4.27 13.50
CA GLY A 153 -8.75 4.45 14.71
C GLY A 153 -8.82 3.23 15.64
N SER A 154 -8.26 2.08 15.25
CA SER A 154 -8.08 0.96 16.17
C SER A 154 -6.72 1.06 16.88
N LEU A 155 -6.74 1.06 18.20
CA LEU A 155 -5.53 0.97 19.07
C LEU A 155 -4.93 -0.46 19.07
N GLU A 156 -5.57 -1.39 18.35
CA GLU A 156 -5.14 -2.78 18.27
C GLU A 156 -3.88 -2.95 17.41
N PRO A 157 -2.93 -3.78 17.84
CA PRO A 157 -1.76 -4.11 17.07
C PRO A 157 -2.14 -4.73 15.71
N SER A 158 -1.34 -4.50 14.68
CA SER A 158 -1.59 -5.07 13.35
C SER A 158 -1.68 -6.60 13.41
N PRO A 159 -2.83 -7.21 13.04
CA PRO A 159 -2.97 -8.66 13.02
C PRO A 159 -2.00 -9.33 12.03
N VAL A 160 -1.59 -8.61 10.99
CA VAL A 160 -0.61 -9.10 10.01
C VAL A 160 0.76 -9.24 10.66
N LEU A 161 1.23 -8.21 11.38
CA LEU A 161 2.52 -8.25 12.05
C LEU A 161 2.54 -9.32 13.17
N LEU A 162 1.44 -9.46 13.91
CA LEU A 162 1.30 -10.54 14.91
C LEU A 162 1.37 -11.92 14.25
N ALA A 163 0.67 -12.13 13.13
CA ALA A 163 0.73 -13.39 12.38
C ALA A 163 2.11 -13.69 11.79
N MET A 164 2.91 -12.64 11.52
CA MET A 164 4.33 -12.77 11.14
C MET A 164 5.27 -13.06 12.32
N GLY A 165 4.76 -13.19 13.54
CA GLY A 165 5.54 -13.49 14.74
C GLY A 165 6.21 -12.29 15.40
N TYR A 166 5.81 -11.05 15.07
CA TYR A 166 6.33 -9.88 15.75
C TYR A 166 5.70 -9.75 17.15
N PRO A 167 6.49 -9.45 18.20
CA PRO A 167 5.95 -9.22 19.53
C PRO A 167 4.97 -8.03 19.56
N THR A 168 3.92 -8.14 20.36
CA THR A 168 2.90 -7.08 20.51
C THR A 168 3.52 -5.72 20.87
N ALA A 169 4.50 -5.70 21.77
CA ALA A 169 5.19 -4.48 22.18
C ALA A 169 5.89 -3.78 20.99
N LEU A 170 6.48 -4.54 20.08
CA LEU A 170 7.13 -4.00 18.89
C LEU A 170 6.12 -3.54 17.84
N THR A 171 5.01 -4.28 17.66
CA THR A 171 3.99 -3.93 16.66
C THR A 171 3.28 -2.62 16.94
N ARG A 172 3.23 -2.19 18.21
CA ARG A 172 2.69 -0.90 18.62
C ARG A 172 3.45 0.29 18.05
N GLY A 173 4.77 0.16 17.91
CA GLY A 173 5.65 1.20 17.33
C GLY A 173 5.80 1.09 15.79
N ALA A 174 4.89 0.40 15.10
CA ALA A 174 4.99 0.20 13.67
C ALA A 174 4.43 1.37 12.87
N ILE A 175 5.23 1.89 11.93
CA ILE A 175 4.86 2.94 10.97
C ILE A 175 5.00 2.40 9.54
N ARG A 176 4.01 2.72 8.70
CA ARG A 176 4.06 2.44 7.27
C ARG A 176 4.30 3.71 6.46
N PHE A 177 5.40 3.73 5.75
CA PHE A 177 5.71 4.72 4.73
C PHE A 177 5.22 4.20 3.38
N SER A 178 4.45 5.03 2.66
CA SER A 178 3.90 4.68 1.34
C SER A 178 4.27 5.77 0.35
N LEU A 179 5.18 5.44 -0.57
CA LEU A 179 5.66 6.37 -1.58
C LEU A 179 4.72 6.35 -2.79
N TRP A 180 4.64 7.47 -3.50
CA TRP A 180 3.92 7.59 -4.76
C TRP A 180 4.81 8.15 -5.86
N SER A 181 4.33 8.13 -7.09
CA SER A 181 5.14 8.53 -8.26
C SER A 181 5.63 9.98 -8.26
N GLY A 182 5.09 10.85 -7.42
CA GLY A 182 5.52 12.24 -7.28
C GLY A 182 6.60 12.47 -6.23
N ASN A 183 6.92 11.49 -5.37
CA ASN A 183 7.94 11.71 -4.34
C ASN A 183 9.33 11.91 -4.95
N THR A 184 10.10 12.82 -4.31
CA THR A 184 11.46 13.18 -4.73
C THR A 184 12.52 12.63 -3.78
N ALA A 185 13.79 12.71 -4.19
CA ALA A 185 14.91 12.28 -3.36
C ALA A 185 15.07 13.21 -2.15
N GLU A 186 14.85 14.51 -2.34
CA GLU A 186 14.95 15.54 -1.30
C GLU A 186 13.92 15.33 -0.18
N GLU A 187 12.70 14.91 -0.55
CA GLU A 187 11.66 14.54 0.42
C GLU A 187 12.10 13.34 1.27
N ILE A 188 12.67 12.31 0.64
CA ILE A 188 13.19 11.13 1.35
C ILE A 188 14.37 11.50 2.24
N ASP A 189 15.28 12.35 1.77
CA ASP A 189 16.41 12.85 2.58
C ASP A 189 15.94 13.59 3.82
N ARG A 190 14.92 14.42 3.67
CA ARG A 190 14.29 15.09 4.81
C ARG A 190 13.76 14.10 5.82
N VAL A 191 13.03 13.08 5.39
CA VAL A 191 12.52 12.01 6.28
C VAL A 191 13.67 11.31 6.98
N CYS A 192 14.71 10.90 6.23
CA CYS A 192 15.89 10.25 6.80
C CYS A 192 16.59 11.10 7.87
N ALA A 193 16.64 12.41 7.66
CA ALA A 193 17.28 13.34 8.61
C ALA A 193 16.47 13.53 9.92
N VAL A 194 15.13 13.57 9.84
CA VAL A 194 14.29 13.83 11.02
C VAL A 194 13.92 12.57 11.80
N LEU A 195 13.82 11.42 11.14
CA LEU A 195 13.33 10.17 11.72
C LEU A 195 14.09 9.72 12.98
N PRO A 196 15.44 9.73 13.04
CA PRO A 196 16.16 9.33 14.24
C PRO A 196 15.82 10.17 15.47
N ARG A 197 15.68 11.48 15.29
CA ARG A 197 15.32 12.44 16.35
C ARG A 197 13.90 12.20 16.85
N ILE A 198 12.96 11.95 15.93
CA ILE A 198 11.56 11.66 16.25
C ILE A 198 11.47 10.37 17.06
N VAL A 199 12.11 9.30 16.60
CA VAL A 199 12.11 8.01 17.30
C VAL A 199 12.75 8.13 18.69
N ALA A 200 13.86 8.85 18.81
CA ALA A 200 14.52 9.05 20.11
C ALA A 200 13.63 9.79 21.14
N ARG A 201 12.81 10.75 20.67
CA ARG A 201 11.87 11.49 21.52
C ARG A 201 10.59 10.73 21.85
N ALA A 202 10.18 9.80 21.00
CA ALA A 202 8.96 9.00 21.16
C ALA A 202 9.18 7.73 22.02
N ARG A 203 10.41 7.44 22.40
CA ARG A 203 10.71 6.33 23.30
C ARG A 203 10.36 6.70 24.72
N CYS A 204 9.58 5.86 25.38
CA CYS A 204 9.23 5.92 26.79
C CYS A 204 10.21 5.08 27.62
#